data_d576d0e73277ab6d17fb77fb643b3106
#
_entry.id   d576d0e73277ab6d17fb77fb643b3106
#
_cell.length_a   1.000
_cell.length_b   1.000
_cell.length_c   1.000
_cell.angle_alpha   90.00
_cell.angle_beta   90.00
_cell.angle_gamma   90.00
#
_symmetry.space_group_name_H-M   'P 1'
#
loop_
_entity.id
_entity.type
_entity.pdbx_description
1 polymer ?
#
loop_
_entity_poly.entity_id
_entity_poly.type
_entity_poly.pdbx_seq_one_letter_code
_entity_poly.pdbx_strand_id
1 'polypeptide(L)'
;MTIERLKGASSSLGDGCVRQTLTSFGLTGADDQRRIGAMRSEHHVQIVRERLAGWKPDIELRGRQQLDAARNAGHGAVLWIAHFSFNALAAKMAFAGAGLEVFHVSRPEHGFTKSRFGIRFLNPIRTGAELKYAAGRIVIDRANPAASMHEARRLLRANKFVSITAGAWEGELLVKARIGQSAIELSSGAPRLAKIAGAPLLPVFVVRDDSTGKIRVTVDRPIDLDGHRDRAELLQSATQEFADRHLPFLAACPHQWRDWEKLTAFNPH
;
A
#
# COMPACT_ATOMS: atom_id res chain seq x y z
N MET A 1 -18.21 -24.90 10.14
CA MET A 1 -18.86 -23.57 10.14
C MET A 1 -18.64 -22.96 8.77
N THR A 2 -19.66 -22.98 7.99
CA THR A 2 -19.74 -23.02 6.53
C THR A 2 -19.40 -21.69 5.87
N ILE A 3 -18.77 -21.73 4.71
CA ILE A 3 -18.31 -20.65 3.82
C ILE A 3 -19.46 -19.73 3.31
N GLU A 4 -20.71 -19.98 3.68
CA GLU A 4 -21.89 -19.30 3.14
C GLU A 4 -22.25 -17.92 3.75
N ARG A 5 -21.53 -17.42 4.75
CA ARG A 5 -21.84 -16.11 5.38
C ARG A 5 -21.09 -14.90 4.83
N LEU A 6 -20.35 -15.04 3.73
CA LEU A 6 -19.69 -13.90 3.05
C LEU A 6 -20.44 -13.41 1.79
N LYS A 7 -21.66 -13.90 1.56
CA LYS A 7 -22.49 -13.49 0.41
C LYS A 7 -23.48 -12.36 0.69
N GLY A 8 -23.32 -11.61 1.74
CA GLY A 8 -24.23 -10.52 2.10
C GLY A 8 -23.61 -9.14 1.93
N ALA A 9 -23.92 -8.49 0.82
CA ALA A 9 -23.77 -7.10 0.43
C ALA A 9 -22.77 -6.86 -0.72
N SER A 10 -23.00 -7.49 -1.87
CA SER A 10 -22.45 -7.04 -3.14
C SER A 10 -23.58 -6.36 -3.93
N SER A 11 -23.52 -5.05 -4.08
CA SER A 11 -24.42 -4.34 -4.98
C SER A 11 -24.10 -4.74 -6.43
N SER A 12 -25.10 -5.11 -7.21
CA SER A 12 -24.97 -5.61 -8.59
C SER A 12 -24.21 -4.68 -9.57
N LEU A 13 -24.02 -3.43 -9.23
CA LEU A 13 -23.21 -2.46 -9.99
C LEU A 13 -21.69 -2.64 -9.79
N GLY A 14 -21.24 -3.05 -8.59
CA GLY A 14 -19.81 -3.30 -8.32
C GLY A 14 -19.27 -4.54 -9.03
N ASP A 15 -20.04 -5.61 -9.12
CA ASP A 15 -19.63 -6.86 -9.74
C ASP A 15 -19.39 -6.72 -11.26
N GLY A 16 -20.18 -5.92 -11.94
CA GLY A 16 -20.02 -5.68 -13.39
C GLY A 16 -18.71 -4.94 -13.72
N CYS A 17 -18.41 -3.88 -13.00
CA CYS A 17 -17.20 -3.09 -13.20
C CYS A 17 -15.93 -3.89 -12.86
N VAL A 18 -15.94 -4.60 -11.74
CA VAL A 18 -14.83 -5.48 -11.34
C VAL A 18 -14.60 -6.55 -12.39
N ARG A 19 -15.67 -7.20 -12.85
CA ARG A 19 -15.59 -8.24 -13.89
C ARG A 19 -15.04 -7.69 -15.21
N GLN A 20 -15.53 -6.56 -15.68
CA GLN A 20 -15.05 -5.92 -16.91
C GLN A 20 -13.56 -5.55 -16.79
N THR A 21 -13.14 -5.00 -15.65
CA THR A 21 -11.75 -4.67 -15.42
C THR A 21 -10.87 -5.92 -15.30
N LEU A 22 -11.33 -6.96 -14.60
CA LEU A 22 -10.64 -8.24 -14.57
C LEU A 22 -10.46 -8.81 -15.99
N THR A 23 -11.50 -8.73 -16.82
CA THR A 23 -11.45 -9.14 -18.23
C THR A 23 -10.41 -8.35 -19.02
N SER A 24 -10.32 -7.03 -18.83
CA SER A 24 -9.34 -6.19 -19.52
C SER A 24 -7.89 -6.52 -19.15
N PHE A 25 -7.68 -7.18 -18.01
CA PHE A 25 -6.39 -7.73 -17.57
C PHE A 25 -6.23 -9.23 -17.85
N GLY A 26 -7.15 -9.84 -18.62
CA GLY A 26 -7.11 -11.27 -18.97
C GLY A 26 -7.45 -12.23 -17.82
N LEU A 27 -8.09 -11.74 -16.75
CA LEU A 27 -8.44 -12.52 -15.55
C LEU A 27 -9.89 -12.97 -15.59
N THR A 28 -10.22 -13.87 -16.50
CA THR A 28 -11.63 -14.30 -16.73
C THR A 28 -11.93 -15.71 -16.26
N GLY A 29 -10.91 -16.53 -16.02
CA GLY A 29 -11.04 -17.94 -15.69
C GLY A 29 -11.27 -18.24 -14.21
N ALA A 30 -11.82 -19.41 -13.92
CA ALA A 30 -11.94 -19.92 -12.54
C ALA A 30 -10.56 -20.04 -11.85
N ASP A 31 -9.51 -20.32 -12.61
CA ASP A 31 -8.13 -20.39 -12.12
C ASP A 31 -7.62 -19.02 -11.69
N ASP A 32 -7.95 -17.96 -12.41
CA ASP A 32 -7.57 -16.60 -12.05
C ASP A 32 -8.21 -16.18 -10.74
N GLN A 33 -9.49 -16.49 -10.55
CA GLN A 33 -10.20 -16.23 -9.30
C GLN A 33 -9.57 -16.99 -8.12
N ARG A 34 -9.15 -18.24 -8.33
CA ARG A 34 -8.42 -19.03 -7.32
C ARG A 34 -7.05 -18.41 -7.01
N ARG A 35 -6.30 -17.96 -8.01
CA ARG A 35 -5.01 -17.29 -7.84
C ARG A 35 -5.15 -15.99 -7.05
N ILE A 36 -6.14 -15.16 -7.38
CA ILE A 36 -6.45 -13.93 -6.63
C ILE A 36 -6.80 -14.27 -5.17
N GLY A 37 -7.64 -15.28 -4.96
CA GLY A 37 -8.01 -15.73 -3.61
C GLY A 37 -6.82 -16.23 -2.80
N ALA A 38 -5.94 -17.02 -3.40
CA ALA A 38 -4.70 -17.49 -2.78
C ALA A 38 -3.78 -16.32 -2.41
N MET A 39 -3.59 -15.36 -3.31
CA MET A 39 -2.75 -14.18 -3.07
C MET A 39 -3.29 -13.27 -1.98
N ARG A 40 -4.61 -13.20 -1.77
CA ARG A 40 -5.20 -12.45 -0.64
C ARG A 40 -4.74 -12.98 0.72
N SER A 41 -4.50 -14.29 0.83
CA SER A 41 -4.05 -14.93 2.07
C SER A 41 -2.52 -14.96 2.19
N GLU A 42 -1.79 -14.77 1.10
CA GLU A 42 -0.33 -14.90 1.04
C GLU A 42 0.39 -14.04 2.09
N HIS A 43 -0.06 -12.79 2.28
CA HIS A 43 0.56 -11.92 3.27
C HIS A 43 0.45 -12.46 4.72
N HIS A 44 -0.59 -13.21 5.05
CA HIS A 44 -0.71 -13.89 6.34
C HIS A 44 0.28 -15.05 6.45
N VAL A 45 0.44 -15.81 5.35
CA VAL A 45 1.40 -16.91 5.28
C VAL A 45 2.83 -16.39 5.46
N GLN A 46 3.18 -15.27 4.82
CA GLN A 46 4.50 -14.64 4.99
C GLN A 46 4.78 -14.26 6.45
N ILE A 47 3.81 -13.65 7.12
CA ILE A 47 3.94 -13.28 8.54
C ILE A 47 4.16 -14.50 9.43
N VAL A 48 3.40 -15.57 9.19
CA VAL A 48 3.55 -16.82 9.95
C VAL A 48 4.91 -17.46 9.68
N ARG A 49 5.33 -17.55 8.42
CA ARG A 49 6.67 -18.04 8.04
C ARG A 49 7.78 -17.24 8.70
N GLU A 50 7.67 -15.91 8.67
CA GLU A 50 8.65 -15.04 9.31
C GLU A 50 8.70 -15.27 10.82
N ARG A 51 7.55 -15.43 11.46
CA ARG A 51 7.47 -15.61 12.92
C ARG A 51 8.01 -16.96 13.39
N LEU A 52 7.77 -18.03 12.61
CA LEU A 52 8.12 -19.41 12.98
C LEU A 52 9.50 -19.83 12.49
N ALA A 53 9.92 -19.40 11.30
CA ALA A 53 11.09 -19.93 10.61
C ALA A 53 12.06 -18.86 10.09
N GLY A 54 11.79 -17.56 10.31
CA GLY A 54 12.61 -16.50 9.75
C GLY A 54 12.58 -16.52 8.22
N TRP A 55 11.47 -16.08 7.64
CA TRP A 55 11.29 -16.05 6.18
C TRP A 55 12.37 -15.20 5.50
N LYS A 56 13.12 -15.80 4.59
CA LYS A 56 14.23 -15.19 3.85
C LYS A 56 13.94 -15.19 2.35
N PRO A 57 13.08 -14.30 1.85
CA PRO A 57 12.83 -14.19 0.42
C PRO A 57 14.02 -13.59 -0.32
N ASP A 58 14.17 -13.96 -1.60
CA ASP A 58 15.06 -13.23 -2.51
C ASP A 58 14.40 -11.91 -2.87
N ILE A 59 14.95 -10.79 -2.36
CA ILE A 59 14.41 -9.45 -2.56
C ILE A 59 15.39 -8.61 -3.37
N GLU A 60 14.90 -8.06 -4.48
CA GLU A 60 15.60 -7.06 -5.30
C GLU A 60 15.01 -5.67 -5.00
N LEU A 61 15.83 -4.75 -4.50
CA LEU A 61 15.46 -3.34 -4.33
C LEU A 61 15.90 -2.53 -5.55
N ARG A 62 14.93 -2.01 -6.31
CA ARG A 62 15.16 -1.09 -7.44
C ARG A 62 14.81 0.35 -7.04
N GLY A 63 15.52 1.31 -7.61
CA GLY A 63 15.30 2.73 -7.31
C GLY A 63 15.94 3.17 -6.00
N ARG A 64 16.99 2.48 -5.53
CA ARG A 64 17.73 2.85 -4.31
C ARG A 64 18.24 4.30 -4.36
N GLN A 65 18.61 4.77 -5.55
CA GLN A 65 19.07 6.15 -5.77
C GLN A 65 18.02 7.20 -5.32
N GLN A 66 16.72 6.91 -5.41
CA GLN A 66 15.66 7.82 -4.96
C GLN A 66 15.66 7.94 -3.42
N LEU A 67 15.88 6.81 -2.74
CA LEU A 67 15.97 6.75 -1.28
C LEU A 67 17.21 7.47 -0.78
N ASP A 68 18.35 7.23 -1.43
CA ASP A 68 19.63 7.88 -1.10
C ASP A 68 19.57 9.39 -1.36
N ALA A 69 18.95 9.83 -2.46
CA ALA A 69 18.72 11.25 -2.76
C ALA A 69 17.87 11.92 -1.67
N ALA A 70 16.76 11.30 -1.27
CA ALA A 70 15.89 11.82 -0.21
C ALA A 70 16.62 11.91 1.14
N ARG A 71 17.39 10.88 1.50
CA ARG A 71 18.20 10.87 2.72
C ARG A 71 19.25 11.97 2.71
N ASN A 72 19.93 12.16 1.58
CA ASN A 72 20.99 13.18 1.45
C ASN A 72 20.40 14.61 1.46
N ALA A 73 19.18 14.79 1.01
CA ALA A 73 18.47 16.06 1.11
C ALA A 73 18.04 16.42 2.54
N GLY A 74 18.12 15.49 3.49
CA GLY A 74 17.89 15.75 4.91
C GLY A 74 16.42 15.79 5.36
N HIS A 75 15.47 15.41 4.48
CA HIS A 75 14.02 15.47 4.76
C HIS A 75 13.33 14.10 4.74
N GLY A 76 14.10 13.01 4.64
CA GLY A 76 13.54 11.68 4.47
C GLY A 76 12.60 11.60 3.23
N ALA A 77 11.62 10.70 3.26
CA ALA A 77 10.60 10.62 2.22
C ALA A 77 9.30 10.01 2.74
N VAL A 78 8.19 10.33 2.09
CA VAL A 78 6.94 9.58 2.19
C VAL A 78 6.96 8.47 1.15
N LEU A 79 6.92 7.21 1.61
CA LEU A 79 6.87 6.01 0.78
C LEU A 79 5.40 5.63 0.58
N TRP A 80 4.85 5.87 -0.59
CA TRP A 80 3.45 5.56 -0.92
C TRP A 80 3.37 4.19 -1.57
N ILE A 81 3.01 3.17 -0.78
CA ILE A 81 3.16 1.77 -1.15
C ILE A 81 1.85 1.23 -1.74
N ALA A 82 1.87 0.74 -2.98
CA ALA A 82 0.73 0.08 -3.60
C ALA A 82 0.35 -1.21 -2.86
N HIS A 83 -0.96 -1.51 -2.79
CA HIS A 83 -1.50 -2.60 -1.96
C HIS A 83 -1.43 -3.95 -2.66
N PHE A 84 -0.22 -4.44 -2.93
CA PHE A 84 0.04 -5.80 -3.40
C PHE A 84 0.23 -6.79 -2.26
N SER A 85 0.13 -8.08 -2.53
CA SER A 85 0.19 -9.15 -1.52
C SER A 85 1.54 -9.27 -0.81
N PHE A 86 2.62 -8.77 -1.41
CA PHE A 86 3.98 -8.83 -0.85
C PHE A 86 4.42 -7.53 -0.16
N ASN A 87 3.61 -6.47 -0.18
CA ASN A 87 4.02 -5.15 0.33
C ASN A 87 4.26 -5.09 1.84
N ALA A 88 3.53 -5.91 2.62
CA ALA A 88 3.48 -5.75 4.08
C ALA A 88 4.81 -6.05 4.76
N LEU A 89 5.53 -7.07 4.31
CA LEU A 89 6.78 -7.52 4.93
C LEU A 89 7.99 -7.29 4.02
N ALA A 90 7.92 -7.67 2.74
CA ALA A 90 9.06 -7.58 1.84
C ALA A 90 9.54 -6.13 1.62
N ALA A 91 8.65 -5.14 1.56
CA ALA A 91 9.05 -3.74 1.50
C ALA A 91 9.84 -3.33 2.74
N LYS A 92 9.38 -3.70 3.94
CA LYS A 92 10.08 -3.38 5.19
C LYS A 92 11.44 -4.06 5.27
N MET A 93 11.53 -5.33 4.84
CA MET A 93 12.80 -6.06 4.75
C MET A 93 13.79 -5.38 3.79
N ALA A 94 13.32 -4.95 2.61
CA ALA A 94 14.14 -4.24 1.63
C ALA A 94 14.68 -2.91 2.18
N PHE A 95 13.84 -2.14 2.84
CA PHE A 95 14.23 -0.85 3.41
C PHE A 95 15.17 -1.01 4.60
N ALA A 96 14.93 -1.98 5.49
CA ALA A 96 15.83 -2.31 6.57
C ALA A 96 17.21 -2.77 6.04
N GLY A 97 17.24 -3.63 5.02
CA GLY A 97 18.45 -4.05 4.34
C GLY A 97 19.21 -2.90 3.64
N ALA A 98 18.50 -1.83 3.26
CA ALA A 98 19.09 -0.60 2.75
C ALA A 98 19.56 0.37 3.85
N GLY A 99 19.39 0.02 5.12
CA GLY A 99 19.80 0.83 6.27
C GLY A 99 18.88 2.04 6.52
N LEU A 100 17.60 1.94 6.16
CA LEU A 100 16.64 3.02 6.33
C LEU A 100 15.78 2.81 7.59
N GLU A 101 15.56 3.89 8.33
CA GLU A 101 14.62 3.94 9.45
C GLU A 101 13.23 4.33 8.93
N VAL A 102 12.39 3.32 8.68
CA VAL A 102 11.04 3.52 8.14
C VAL A 102 9.99 3.33 9.23
N PHE A 103 9.14 4.33 9.42
CA PHE A 103 7.98 4.31 10.30
C PHE A 103 6.71 4.06 9.49
N HIS A 104 5.92 3.04 9.86
CA HIS A 104 4.74 2.66 9.11
C HIS A 104 3.47 3.26 9.72
N VAL A 105 2.71 4.00 8.91
CA VAL A 105 1.37 4.49 9.30
C VAL A 105 0.38 3.34 9.23
N SER A 106 -0.32 3.09 10.32
CA SER A 106 -1.25 1.97 10.43
C SER A 106 -2.44 2.28 11.33
N ARG A 107 -3.51 1.49 11.16
CA ARG A 107 -4.69 1.55 12.03
C ARG A 107 -4.41 0.93 13.40
N PRO A 108 -5.20 1.29 14.45
CA PRO A 108 -5.15 0.62 15.74
C PRO A 108 -5.35 -0.90 15.61
N GLU A 109 -6.30 -1.33 14.77
CA GLU A 109 -6.65 -2.74 14.56
C GLU A 109 -5.76 -3.44 13.52
N HIS A 110 -4.58 -2.89 13.21
CA HIS A 110 -3.68 -3.49 12.24
C HIS A 110 -3.26 -4.90 12.66
N GLY A 111 -3.65 -5.90 11.86
CA GLY A 111 -3.38 -7.29 12.19
C GLY A 111 -4.19 -8.28 11.35
N PHE A 112 -4.45 -9.44 11.91
CA PHE A 112 -5.19 -10.53 11.27
C PHE A 112 -6.71 -10.36 11.39
N THR A 113 -7.19 -9.68 12.41
CA THR A 113 -8.62 -9.63 12.74
C THR A 113 -9.00 -8.34 13.47
N LYS A 114 -10.29 -8.01 13.41
CA LYS A 114 -10.90 -6.89 14.13
C LYS A 114 -11.60 -7.33 15.43
N SER A 115 -11.62 -8.63 15.76
CA SER A 115 -12.22 -9.10 17.01
C SER A 115 -11.38 -8.70 18.22
N ARG A 116 -12.01 -8.48 19.39
CA ARG A 116 -11.30 -8.10 20.63
C ARG A 116 -10.24 -9.13 21.03
N PHE A 117 -10.56 -10.42 20.92
CA PHE A 117 -9.61 -11.51 21.14
C PHE A 117 -8.43 -11.43 20.17
N GLY A 118 -8.71 -11.29 18.88
CA GLY A 118 -7.67 -11.23 17.87
C GLY A 118 -6.79 -10.00 17.96
N ILE A 119 -7.33 -8.84 18.31
CA ILE A 119 -6.54 -7.63 18.55
C ILE A 119 -5.55 -7.86 19.70
N ARG A 120 -5.98 -8.54 20.76
CA ARG A 120 -5.13 -8.79 21.94
C ARG A 120 -4.09 -9.89 21.72
N PHE A 121 -4.41 -10.96 21.00
CA PHE A 121 -3.57 -12.16 20.93
C PHE A 121 -2.98 -12.46 19.55
N LEU A 122 -3.71 -12.18 18.46
CA LEU A 122 -3.28 -12.53 17.11
C LEU A 122 -2.57 -11.35 16.40
N ASN A 123 -3.08 -10.14 16.55
CA ASN A 123 -2.50 -8.98 15.87
C ASN A 123 -1.05 -8.67 16.33
N PRO A 124 -0.65 -8.90 17.61
CA PRO A 124 0.75 -8.76 18.02
C PRO A 124 1.72 -9.67 17.27
N ILE A 125 1.28 -10.84 16.80
CA ILE A 125 2.11 -11.73 15.97
C ILE A 125 2.52 -11.02 14.68
N ARG A 126 1.56 -10.41 14.00
CA ARG A 126 1.80 -9.65 12.76
C ARG A 126 2.65 -8.42 13.02
N THR A 127 2.25 -7.58 13.96
CA THR A 127 2.97 -6.36 14.26
C THR A 127 4.39 -6.64 14.77
N GLY A 128 4.59 -7.70 15.54
CA GLY A 128 5.91 -8.14 15.97
C GLY A 128 6.81 -8.60 14.82
N ALA A 129 6.28 -9.32 13.83
CA ALA A 129 7.04 -9.70 12.64
C ALA A 129 7.42 -8.48 11.80
N GLU A 130 6.50 -7.54 11.63
CA GLU A 130 6.74 -6.30 10.87
C GLU A 130 7.74 -5.36 11.56
N LEU A 131 7.69 -5.25 12.89
CA LEU A 131 8.59 -4.39 13.68
C LEU A 131 10.03 -4.88 13.75
N LYS A 132 10.32 -6.11 13.34
CA LYS A 132 11.72 -6.54 13.13
C LYS A 132 12.41 -5.72 12.04
N TYR A 133 11.65 -5.19 11.08
CA TYR A 133 12.16 -4.53 9.87
C TYR A 133 11.68 -3.08 9.74
N ALA A 134 10.84 -2.60 10.63
CA ALA A 134 10.40 -1.21 10.68
C ALA A 134 10.96 -0.55 11.95
N ALA A 135 11.38 0.71 11.82
CA ALA A 135 11.85 1.50 12.97
C ALA A 135 10.74 1.81 13.98
N GLY A 136 9.47 1.75 13.53
CA GLY A 136 8.33 1.95 14.39
C GLY A 136 6.99 2.01 13.63
N ARG A 137 5.94 2.28 14.40
CA ARG A 137 4.57 2.46 13.87
C ARG A 137 4.01 3.79 14.32
N ILE A 138 3.38 4.50 13.39
CA ILE A 138 2.53 5.64 13.68
C ILE A 138 1.10 5.11 13.65
N VAL A 139 0.47 5.01 14.80
CA VAL A 139 -0.91 4.52 14.91
C VAL A 139 -1.86 5.70 14.72
N ILE A 140 -2.78 5.59 13.75
CA ILE A 140 -3.79 6.62 13.52
C ILE A 140 -4.73 6.65 14.71
N ASP A 141 -4.73 7.77 15.44
CA ASP A 141 -5.70 8.03 16.48
C ASP A 141 -6.96 8.65 15.84
N ARG A 142 -8.08 7.92 15.88
CA ARG A 142 -9.35 8.40 15.33
C ARG A 142 -9.94 9.57 16.08
N ALA A 143 -9.64 9.69 17.37
CA ALA A 143 -10.08 10.81 18.19
C ALA A 143 -9.23 12.07 17.92
N ASN A 144 -7.97 11.88 17.51
CA ASN A 144 -7.06 12.98 17.19
C ASN A 144 -6.16 12.63 15.97
N PRO A 145 -6.72 12.61 14.74
CA PRO A 145 -5.94 12.29 13.53
C PRO A 145 -4.77 13.26 13.30
N ALA A 146 -4.88 14.50 13.79
CA ALA A 146 -3.83 15.50 13.68
C ALA A 146 -2.54 15.09 14.41
N ALA A 147 -2.64 14.41 15.56
CA ALA A 147 -1.48 13.95 16.31
C ALA A 147 -0.61 12.98 15.49
N SER A 148 -1.24 12.03 14.80
CA SER A 148 -0.51 11.09 13.92
C SER A 148 0.18 11.78 12.74
N MET A 149 -0.46 12.81 12.18
CA MET A 149 0.12 13.65 11.13
C MET A 149 1.29 14.48 11.64
N HIS A 150 1.19 15.05 12.83
CA HIS A 150 2.27 15.79 13.47
C HIS A 150 3.48 14.89 13.75
N GLU A 151 3.25 13.69 14.26
CA GLU A 151 4.32 12.73 14.50
C GLU A 151 5.02 12.31 13.19
N ALA A 152 4.25 12.00 12.15
CA ALA A 152 4.80 11.67 10.84
C ALA A 152 5.66 12.83 10.27
N ARG A 153 5.19 14.07 10.39
CA ARG A 153 5.94 15.26 9.97
C ARG A 153 7.22 15.45 10.79
N ARG A 154 7.17 15.22 12.11
CA ARG A 154 8.34 15.31 12.99
C ARG A 154 9.42 14.31 12.56
N LEU A 155 9.02 13.07 12.25
CA LEU A 155 9.94 12.02 11.79
C LEU A 155 10.57 12.38 10.44
N LEU A 156 9.80 12.87 9.48
CA LEU A 156 10.33 13.33 8.18
C LEU A 156 11.37 14.44 8.36
N ARG A 157 11.08 15.44 9.22
CA ARG A 157 12.04 16.52 9.56
C ARG A 157 13.31 16.01 10.27
N ALA A 158 13.22 14.88 10.93
CA ALA A 158 14.38 14.18 11.52
C ALA A 158 15.07 13.23 10.51
N ASN A 159 14.83 13.44 9.21
CA ASN A 159 15.39 12.65 8.11
C ASN A 159 15.03 11.14 8.17
N LYS A 160 13.87 10.81 8.76
CA LYS A 160 13.32 9.44 8.76
C LYS A 160 12.34 9.27 7.60
N PHE A 161 12.04 8.01 7.29
CA PHE A 161 11.10 7.67 6.23
C PHE A 161 9.74 7.28 6.84
N VAL A 162 8.65 7.70 6.18
CA VAL A 162 7.30 7.36 6.60
C VAL A 162 6.60 6.60 5.49
N SER A 163 6.17 5.35 5.75
CA SER A 163 5.46 4.55 4.76
C SER A 163 3.96 4.54 5.00
N ILE A 164 3.21 4.74 3.92
CA ILE A 164 1.74 4.74 3.89
C ILE A 164 1.29 3.79 2.79
N THR A 165 0.44 2.81 3.11
CA THR A 165 -0.13 1.92 2.11
C THR A 165 -1.27 2.62 1.37
N ALA A 166 -1.19 2.67 0.03
CA ALA A 166 -2.27 3.14 -0.83
C ALA A 166 -3.48 2.20 -0.70
N GLY A 167 -4.67 2.76 -0.66
CA GLY A 167 -5.90 1.98 -0.43
C GLY A 167 -6.25 1.76 1.04
N ALA A 168 -5.46 2.25 1.99
CA ALA A 168 -5.87 2.32 3.40
C ALA A 168 -6.91 3.44 3.58
N TRP A 169 -8.12 3.06 3.97
CA TRP A 169 -9.36 3.84 3.88
C TRP A 169 -9.62 4.76 5.08
N GLU A 170 -8.66 4.98 5.92
CA GLU A 170 -8.78 5.79 7.13
C GLU A 170 -8.44 7.26 6.83
N GLY A 171 -9.02 7.82 5.80
CA GLY A 171 -8.85 9.23 5.46
C GLY A 171 -10.22 9.91 5.35
N GLU A 172 -10.32 11.13 5.87
CA GLU A 172 -11.51 11.98 5.70
C GLU A 172 -11.72 12.42 4.25
N LEU A 173 -10.65 12.40 3.45
CA LEU A 173 -10.67 12.82 2.06
C LEU A 173 -10.11 11.73 1.16
N LEU A 174 -10.99 11.15 0.35
CA LEU A 174 -10.64 10.24 -0.72
C LEU A 174 -10.55 11.01 -2.04
N VAL A 175 -9.61 10.64 -2.88
CA VAL A 175 -9.41 11.20 -4.21
C VAL A 175 -9.60 10.09 -5.23
N LYS A 176 -10.48 10.33 -6.21
CA LYS A 176 -10.79 9.40 -7.28
C LYS A 176 -9.76 9.53 -8.39
N ALA A 177 -9.11 8.44 -8.77
CA ALA A 177 -8.18 8.38 -9.88
C ALA A 177 -8.60 7.31 -10.88
N ARG A 178 -8.33 7.55 -12.17
CA ARG A 178 -8.52 6.55 -13.21
C ARG A 178 -7.40 5.51 -13.17
N ILE A 179 -7.75 4.24 -13.29
CA ILE A 179 -6.81 3.13 -13.43
C ILE A 179 -7.31 2.18 -14.53
N GLY A 180 -6.64 2.19 -15.69
CA GLY A 180 -7.16 1.52 -16.88
C GLY A 180 -8.52 2.08 -17.31
N GLN A 181 -9.54 1.22 -17.37
CA GLN A 181 -10.94 1.58 -17.71
C GLN A 181 -11.82 1.82 -16.47
N SER A 182 -11.26 1.72 -15.28
CA SER A 182 -11.95 1.86 -14.02
C SER A 182 -11.43 3.05 -13.22
N ALA A 183 -12.02 3.29 -12.08
CA ALA A 183 -11.54 4.24 -11.09
C ALA A 183 -11.28 3.57 -9.75
N ILE A 184 -10.34 4.13 -9.01
CA ILE A 184 -10.05 3.78 -7.63
C ILE A 184 -10.05 5.05 -6.78
N GLU A 185 -10.54 4.93 -5.55
CA GLU A 185 -10.43 6.00 -4.56
C GLU A 185 -9.27 5.71 -3.62
N LEU A 186 -8.37 6.68 -3.48
CA LEU A 186 -7.20 6.61 -2.61
C LEU A 186 -7.25 7.72 -1.56
N SER A 187 -6.80 7.38 -0.35
CA SER A 187 -6.66 8.39 0.71
C SER A 187 -5.62 9.44 0.35
N SER A 188 -5.98 10.70 0.52
CA SER A 188 -5.10 11.87 0.28
C SER A 188 -4.00 12.04 1.33
N GLY A 189 -3.89 11.16 2.31
CA GLY A 189 -2.95 11.29 3.44
C GLY A 189 -1.49 11.36 3.03
N ALA A 190 -1.06 10.53 2.07
CA ALA A 190 0.34 10.49 1.62
C ALA A 190 0.77 11.79 0.90
N PRO A 191 0.07 12.25 -0.16
CA PRO A 191 0.47 13.50 -0.82
C PRO A 191 0.33 14.73 0.09
N ARG A 192 -0.68 14.76 0.97
CA ARG A 192 -0.81 15.83 1.97
C ARG A 192 0.38 15.89 2.92
N LEU A 193 0.76 14.74 3.48
CA LEU A 193 1.90 14.65 4.40
C LEU A 193 3.18 15.09 3.71
N ALA A 194 3.46 14.60 2.51
CA ALA A 194 4.64 14.94 1.74
C ALA A 194 4.74 16.44 1.50
N LYS A 195 3.66 17.06 1.02
CA LYS A 195 3.59 18.54 0.78
C LYS A 195 3.83 19.34 2.06
N ILE A 196 3.13 19.01 3.16
CA ILE A 196 3.25 19.75 4.43
C ILE A 196 4.63 19.56 5.07
N ALA A 197 5.27 18.41 4.86
CA ALA A 197 6.60 18.15 5.39
C ALA A 197 7.73 18.69 4.52
N GLY A 198 7.46 19.08 3.27
CA GLY A 198 8.47 19.40 2.26
C GLY A 198 9.34 18.19 1.90
N ALA A 199 8.78 16.99 2.00
CA ALA A 199 9.46 15.74 1.75
C ALA A 199 9.03 15.13 0.40
N PRO A 200 9.92 14.45 -0.35
CA PRO A 200 9.53 13.78 -1.58
C PRO A 200 8.50 12.68 -1.34
N LEU A 201 7.54 12.55 -2.26
CA LEU A 201 6.55 11.48 -2.31
C LEU A 201 7.00 10.41 -3.29
N LEU A 202 7.44 9.25 -2.77
CA LEU A 202 7.99 8.16 -3.57
C LEU A 202 6.97 7.03 -3.70
N PRO A 203 6.44 6.74 -4.91
CA PRO A 203 5.65 5.54 -5.16
C PRO A 203 6.48 4.27 -4.97
N VAL A 204 5.88 3.25 -4.36
CA VAL A 204 6.53 1.96 -4.13
C VAL A 204 5.62 0.83 -4.58
N PHE A 205 6.16 -0.05 -5.42
CA PHE A 205 5.47 -1.21 -5.98
C PHE A 205 6.21 -2.48 -5.59
N VAL A 206 5.48 -3.47 -5.05
CA VAL A 206 6.06 -4.72 -4.55
C VAL A 206 5.39 -5.90 -5.23
N VAL A 207 6.08 -6.54 -6.14
CA VAL A 207 5.56 -7.68 -6.90
C VAL A 207 6.54 -8.84 -6.87
N ARG A 208 6.02 -10.06 -6.90
CA ARG A 208 6.82 -11.27 -7.04
C ARG A 208 6.79 -11.74 -8.49
N ASP A 209 7.93 -12.07 -9.01
CA ASP A 209 8.05 -12.82 -10.25
C ASP A 209 7.65 -14.28 -9.99
N ASP A 210 6.58 -14.75 -10.63
CA ASP A 210 6.03 -16.08 -10.41
C ASP A 210 6.92 -17.19 -10.95
N SER A 211 7.80 -16.89 -11.92
CA SER A 211 8.71 -17.87 -12.52
C SER A 211 9.94 -18.12 -11.66
N THR A 212 10.47 -17.09 -11.03
CA THR A 212 11.70 -17.15 -10.22
C THR A 212 11.44 -17.14 -8.71
N GLY A 213 10.25 -16.71 -8.30
CA GLY A 213 9.92 -16.46 -6.89
C GLY A 213 10.56 -15.20 -6.30
N LYS A 214 11.38 -14.47 -7.07
CA LYS A 214 12.05 -13.24 -6.65
C LYS A 214 11.04 -12.12 -6.41
N ILE A 215 11.14 -11.44 -5.27
CA ILE A 215 10.30 -10.28 -4.95
C ILE A 215 11.05 -9.01 -5.34
N ARG A 216 10.41 -8.21 -6.19
CA ARG A 216 10.95 -6.91 -6.60
C ARG A 216 10.24 -5.80 -5.85
N VAL A 217 11.01 -5.01 -5.11
CA VAL A 217 10.58 -3.77 -4.46
C VAL A 217 11.08 -2.61 -5.32
N THR A 218 10.18 -1.94 -6.03
CA THR A 218 10.53 -0.81 -6.90
C THR A 218 10.13 0.48 -6.23
N VAL A 219 11.10 1.36 -5.98
CA VAL A 219 10.90 2.75 -5.57
C VAL A 219 11.03 3.61 -6.80
N ASP A 220 9.93 4.25 -7.20
CA ASP A 220 9.90 5.09 -8.39
C ASP A 220 10.34 6.54 -8.08
N ARG A 221 10.55 7.34 -9.11
CA ARG A 221 10.90 8.76 -9.00
C ARG A 221 9.84 9.51 -8.19
N PRO A 222 10.18 10.65 -7.55
CA PRO A 222 9.21 11.43 -6.81
C PRO A 222 8.02 11.85 -7.68
N ILE A 223 6.84 11.91 -7.09
CA ILE A 223 5.68 12.58 -7.65
C ILE A 223 5.87 14.07 -7.47
N ASP A 224 5.62 14.84 -8.51
CA ASP A 224 5.68 16.29 -8.42
C ASP A 224 4.50 16.83 -7.59
N LEU A 225 4.82 17.63 -6.58
CA LEU A 225 3.85 18.25 -5.68
C LEU A 225 3.85 19.78 -5.82
N ASP A 226 4.63 20.34 -6.76
CA ASP A 226 4.76 21.78 -6.98
C ASP A 226 3.97 22.24 -8.22
N GLY A 227 3.82 23.54 -8.39
CA GLY A 227 3.17 24.12 -9.58
C GLY A 227 1.64 24.01 -9.64
N HIS A 228 0.98 23.47 -8.61
CA HIS A 228 -0.48 23.33 -8.58
C HIS A 228 -1.14 24.61 -8.05
N ARG A 229 -2.27 25.01 -8.67
CA ARG A 229 -3.03 26.24 -8.33
C ARG A 229 -3.58 26.19 -6.91
N ASP A 230 -4.05 25.02 -6.50
CA ASP A 230 -4.64 24.82 -5.18
C ASP A 230 -4.42 23.40 -4.67
N ARG A 231 -4.91 23.13 -3.45
CA ARG A 231 -4.78 21.83 -2.79
C ARG A 231 -5.56 20.72 -3.50
N ALA A 232 -6.71 21.02 -4.06
CA ALA A 232 -7.55 19.99 -4.71
C ALA A 232 -6.87 19.49 -5.98
N GLU A 233 -6.34 20.40 -6.79
CA GLU A 233 -5.57 20.07 -7.99
C GLU A 233 -4.32 19.26 -7.67
N LEU A 234 -3.56 19.67 -6.65
CA LEU A 234 -2.38 18.91 -6.17
C LEU A 234 -2.75 17.47 -5.82
N LEU A 235 -3.79 17.29 -5.02
CA LEU A 235 -4.20 15.96 -4.57
C LEU A 235 -4.70 15.11 -5.73
N GLN A 236 -5.46 15.70 -6.66
CA GLN A 236 -5.97 15.01 -7.85
C GLN A 236 -4.82 14.59 -8.77
N SER A 237 -3.89 15.51 -9.07
CA SER A 237 -2.73 15.25 -9.92
C SER A 237 -1.83 14.18 -9.33
N ALA A 238 -1.43 14.31 -8.07
CA ALA A 238 -0.57 13.35 -7.39
C ALA A 238 -1.20 11.95 -7.32
N THR A 239 -2.52 11.87 -7.09
CA THR A 239 -3.23 10.59 -7.02
C THR A 239 -3.35 9.95 -8.39
N GLN A 240 -3.62 10.74 -9.44
CA GLN A 240 -3.66 10.23 -10.80
C GLN A 240 -2.27 9.74 -11.25
N GLU A 241 -1.22 10.51 -11.00
CA GLU A 241 0.14 10.09 -11.33
C GLU A 241 0.55 8.79 -10.63
N PHE A 242 0.15 8.60 -9.36
CA PHE A 242 0.35 7.33 -8.68
C PHE A 242 -0.40 6.18 -9.36
N ALA A 243 -1.66 6.39 -9.74
CA ALA A 243 -2.47 5.38 -10.42
C ALA A 243 -1.89 5.01 -11.81
N ASP A 244 -1.41 6.00 -12.57
CA ASP A 244 -0.79 5.78 -13.87
C ASP A 244 0.51 4.96 -13.76
N ARG A 245 1.34 5.24 -12.75
CA ARG A 245 2.57 4.49 -12.47
C ARG A 245 2.30 3.11 -11.87
N HIS A 246 1.13 2.91 -11.22
CA HIS A 246 0.69 1.63 -10.69
C HIS A 246 0.24 0.67 -11.80
N LEU A 247 -0.36 1.20 -12.88
CA LEU A 247 -0.99 0.42 -13.95
C LEU A 247 -0.06 -0.64 -14.61
N PRO A 248 1.21 -0.36 -14.92
CA PRO A 248 2.13 -1.37 -15.48
C PRO A 248 2.38 -2.57 -14.55
N PHE A 249 2.48 -2.33 -13.24
CA PHE A 249 2.65 -3.39 -12.25
C PHE A 249 1.37 -4.22 -12.08
N LEU A 250 0.22 -3.55 -12.14
CA LEU A 250 -1.08 -4.20 -12.11
C LEU A 250 -1.27 -5.08 -13.35
N ALA A 251 -0.91 -4.60 -14.54
CA ALA A 251 -0.98 -5.36 -15.78
C ALA A 251 -0.05 -6.58 -15.79
N ALA A 252 1.16 -6.44 -15.23
CA ALA A 252 2.12 -7.54 -15.17
C ALA A 252 1.78 -8.61 -14.12
N CYS A 253 1.22 -8.21 -12.97
CA CYS A 253 0.95 -9.11 -11.84
C CYS A 253 -0.44 -8.88 -11.23
N PRO A 254 -1.53 -8.99 -12.04
CA PRO A 254 -2.86 -8.57 -11.61
C PRO A 254 -3.38 -9.40 -10.44
N HIS A 255 -3.10 -10.71 -10.38
CA HIS A 255 -3.53 -11.59 -9.30
C HIS A 255 -2.90 -11.25 -7.93
N GLN A 256 -1.81 -10.48 -7.90
CA GLN A 256 -1.15 -10.06 -6.66
C GLN A 256 -1.73 -8.79 -6.07
N TRP A 257 -2.55 -8.03 -6.80
CA TRP A 257 -3.21 -6.84 -6.28
C TRP A 257 -4.39 -7.20 -5.38
N ARG A 258 -4.61 -6.41 -4.33
CA ARG A 258 -5.56 -6.77 -3.27
C ARG A 258 -6.86 -5.98 -3.28
N ASP A 259 -6.94 -4.91 -4.04
CA ASP A 259 -8.05 -3.95 -3.98
C ASP A 259 -9.03 -4.04 -5.16
N TRP A 260 -9.14 -5.21 -5.81
CA TRP A 260 -10.04 -5.43 -6.95
C TRP A 260 -11.50 -5.05 -6.64
N GLU A 261 -11.98 -5.36 -5.42
CA GLU A 261 -13.34 -5.05 -4.99
C GLU A 261 -13.60 -3.55 -4.77
N LYS A 262 -12.57 -2.73 -4.82
CA LYS A 262 -12.66 -1.28 -4.60
C LYS A 262 -12.72 -0.48 -5.90
N LEU A 263 -12.68 -1.16 -7.03
CA LEU A 263 -12.84 -0.54 -8.32
C LEU A 263 -14.29 -0.11 -8.54
N THR A 264 -14.44 1.07 -9.11
CA THR A 264 -15.72 1.62 -9.53
C THR A 264 -15.68 1.95 -11.02
N ALA A 265 -16.83 2.13 -11.65
CA ALA A 265 -16.90 2.62 -13.02
C ALA A 265 -16.25 4.01 -13.10
N PHE A 266 -15.44 4.23 -14.11
CA PHE A 266 -14.94 5.56 -14.42
C PHE A 266 -15.99 6.25 -15.31
N ASN A 267 -16.74 7.18 -14.75
CA ASN A 267 -17.61 8.08 -15.50
C ASN A 267 -16.84 9.39 -15.68
N PRO A 268 -16.36 9.70 -16.89
CA PRO A 268 -15.84 11.04 -17.17
C PRO A 268 -17.02 12.01 -17.10
N HIS A 269 -16.99 12.94 -16.18
CA HIS A 269 -17.88 14.11 -16.18
C HIS A 269 -17.22 15.25 -16.88
#